data_402534876a3cf8ff9b3744c42ae16072
#
_entry.id   402534876a3cf8ff9b3744c42ae16072
#
_cell.length_a   1.000
_cell.length_b   1.000
_cell.length_c   1.000
_cell.angle_alpha   90.00
_cell.angle_beta   90.00
_cell.angle_gamma   90.00
#
_symmetry.space_group_name_H-M   'P 1'
#
loop_
_entity.id
_entity.type
_entity.pdbx_description
1 polymer ?
#
loop_
_entity_poly.entity_id
_entity_poly.type
_entity_poly.pdbx_seq_one_letter_code
_entity_poly.pdbx_strand_id
1 'polypeptide(L)'
;MINFKVIKKKFSNIKGNSLAEFAVTTAMMATLATTAAPRFSGIGEGAKEKKTLAEIDKIVIASSNFFNSKVTTEGRGRFPGQEKYNVAVGGYESEITLLNIIGADADQNSQSTFNSFDHGEGANWRSIFGVGAEGAALAEGSAVINDTGTEGHTEFMAEFANNAIKSPFQDGHYIYIVLPGGIQYVDPDGDGTYVKVPCLDCSPILYVADNENPSKIFKKYQP
;
A
#
# COMPACT_ATOMS: atom_id res chain seq x y z
N MET A 1 -57.12 -38.95 41.40
CA MET A 1 -57.02 -39.08 39.94
C MET A 1 -56.66 -37.73 39.39
N ILE A 2 -55.45 -37.57 38.94
CA ILE A 2 -54.97 -36.30 38.33
C ILE A 2 -55.51 -36.25 36.93
N ASN A 3 -56.23 -35.15 36.61
CA ASN A 3 -57.00 -35.00 35.37
C ASN A 3 -56.06 -34.75 34.14
N PHE A 4 -55.72 -35.81 33.46
CA PHE A 4 -54.80 -35.81 32.26
C PHE A 4 -55.19 -34.83 31.14
N LYS A 5 -56.45 -34.40 31.06
CA LYS A 5 -56.92 -33.42 30.09
C LYS A 5 -56.40 -32.01 30.32
N VAL A 6 -56.17 -31.63 31.56
CA VAL A 6 -55.65 -30.29 31.91
C VAL A 6 -54.17 -30.19 31.58
N ILE A 7 -53.40 -31.26 31.76
CA ILE A 7 -51.98 -31.29 31.42
C ILE A 7 -51.73 -31.18 29.92
N LYS A 8 -52.54 -31.87 29.08
CA LYS A 8 -52.42 -31.78 27.62
C LYS A 8 -52.69 -30.38 27.06
N LYS A 9 -53.61 -29.62 27.69
CA LYS A 9 -53.93 -28.25 27.24
C LYS A 9 -52.81 -27.25 27.59
N LYS A 10 -52.06 -27.51 28.66
CA LYS A 10 -50.94 -26.65 29.06
C LYS A 10 -49.67 -26.86 28.21
N PHE A 11 -49.46 -28.09 27.73
CA PHE A 11 -48.33 -28.39 26.85
C PHE A 11 -48.55 -27.98 25.37
N SER A 12 -49.80 -27.86 24.92
CA SER A 12 -50.06 -27.45 23.53
C SER A 12 -49.87 -25.93 23.29
N ASN A 13 -50.00 -25.12 24.37
CA ASN A 13 -49.79 -23.66 24.26
C ASN A 13 -48.31 -23.23 24.32
N ILE A 14 -47.43 -24.09 24.83
CA ILE A 14 -46.00 -23.76 24.93
C ILE A 14 -45.25 -23.96 23.59
N LYS A 15 -45.72 -24.87 22.75
CA LYS A 15 -45.05 -25.18 21.47
C LYS A 15 -45.23 -24.12 20.38
N GLY A 16 -46.31 -23.34 20.41
CA GLY A 16 -46.55 -22.30 19.38
C GLY A 16 -45.75 -21.01 19.60
N ASN A 17 -45.57 -20.57 20.84
CA ASN A 17 -44.84 -19.35 21.17
C ASN A 17 -43.33 -19.51 20.93
N SER A 18 -42.75 -20.65 21.32
CA SER A 18 -41.30 -20.89 21.12
C SER A 18 -40.85 -20.88 19.65
N LEU A 19 -41.70 -21.38 18.76
CA LEU A 19 -41.39 -21.40 17.31
C LEU A 19 -41.53 -20.00 16.69
N ALA A 20 -42.51 -19.22 17.15
CA ALA A 20 -42.68 -17.82 16.71
C ALA A 20 -41.57 -16.92 17.25
N GLU A 21 -41.17 -17.08 18.52
CA GLU A 21 -40.05 -16.36 19.13
C GLU A 21 -38.73 -16.71 18.44
N PHE A 22 -38.50 -17.98 18.13
CA PHE A 22 -37.32 -18.40 17.37
C PHE A 22 -37.29 -17.82 15.94
N ALA A 23 -38.44 -17.79 15.25
CA ALA A 23 -38.53 -17.19 13.92
C ALA A 23 -38.28 -15.69 13.93
N VAL A 24 -38.80 -14.96 14.94
CA VAL A 24 -38.55 -13.51 15.09
C VAL A 24 -37.08 -13.22 15.45
N THR A 25 -36.49 -13.99 16.36
CA THR A 25 -35.07 -13.79 16.69
C THR A 25 -34.15 -14.10 15.51
N THR A 26 -34.44 -15.14 14.73
CA THR A 26 -33.66 -15.48 13.54
C THR A 26 -33.80 -14.39 12.46
N ALA A 27 -35.02 -13.86 12.26
CA ALA A 27 -35.26 -12.76 11.33
C ALA A 27 -34.51 -11.47 11.77
N MET A 28 -34.53 -11.15 13.07
CA MET A 28 -33.78 -10.00 13.60
C MET A 28 -32.26 -10.19 13.47
N MET A 29 -31.74 -11.41 13.71
CA MET A 29 -30.32 -11.70 13.50
C MET A 29 -29.95 -11.60 12.04
N ALA A 30 -30.77 -12.06 11.11
CA ALA A 30 -30.54 -11.95 9.68
C ALA A 30 -30.52 -10.49 9.21
N THR A 31 -31.44 -9.66 9.69
CA THR A 31 -31.45 -8.22 9.37
C THR A 31 -30.24 -7.48 9.96
N LEU A 32 -29.84 -7.81 11.18
CA LEU A 32 -28.63 -7.24 11.78
C LEU A 32 -27.36 -7.66 11.01
N ALA A 33 -27.26 -8.95 10.63
CA ALA A 33 -26.12 -9.44 9.85
C ALA A 33 -26.00 -8.75 8.51
N THR A 34 -27.10 -8.58 7.77
CA THR A 34 -27.07 -7.91 6.45
C THR A 34 -26.77 -6.43 6.51
N THR A 35 -27.13 -5.74 7.58
CA THR A 35 -26.84 -4.30 7.77
C THR A 35 -25.48 -4.03 8.39
N ALA A 36 -24.97 -4.93 9.19
CA ALA A 36 -23.71 -4.76 9.90
C ALA A 36 -22.49 -5.23 9.09
N ALA A 37 -22.62 -6.31 8.31
CA ALA A 37 -21.52 -6.89 7.54
C ALA A 37 -20.79 -5.90 6.63
N PRO A 38 -21.47 -5.08 5.79
CA PRO A 38 -20.78 -4.11 4.93
C PRO A 38 -20.06 -3.00 5.71
N ARG A 39 -20.56 -2.64 6.89
CA ARG A 39 -19.91 -1.61 7.73
C ARG A 39 -18.64 -2.14 8.39
N PHE A 40 -18.63 -3.41 8.80
CA PHE A 40 -17.44 -4.05 9.39
C PHE A 40 -16.34 -4.29 8.36
N SER A 41 -16.70 -4.62 7.11
CA SER A 41 -15.73 -4.75 6.00
C SER A 41 -14.98 -3.43 5.75
N GLY A 42 -15.69 -2.32 5.60
CA GLY A 42 -15.06 -1.01 5.38
C GLY A 42 -14.17 -0.53 6.55
N ILE A 43 -14.53 -0.87 7.79
CA ILE A 43 -13.69 -0.56 8.96
C ILE A 43 -12.39 -1.39 8.92
N GLY A 44 -12.47 -2.65 8.51
CA GLY A 44 -11.30 -3.53 8.38
C GLY A 44 -10.31 -3.03 7.32
N GLU A 45 -10.80 -2.61 6.17
CA GLU A 45 -9.97 -2.05 5.09
C GLU A 45 -9.32 -0.73 5.51
N GLY A 46 -10.08 0.19 6.10
CA GLY A 46 -9.53 1.44 6.60
C GLY A 46 -8.50 1.27 7.73
N ALA A 47 -8.61 0.22 8.54
CA ALA A 47 -7.62 -0.12 9.54
C ALA A 47 -6.32 -0.65 8.90
N LYS A 48 -6.43 -1.49 7.87
CA LYS A 48 -5.28 -1.98 7.10
C LYS A 48 -4.55 -0.82 6.40
N GLU A 49 -5.28 0.07 5.72
CA GLU A 49 -4.72 1.25 5.06
C GLU A 49 -3.94 2.13 6.03
N LYS A 50 -4.51 2.47 7.18
CA LYS A 50 -3.82 3.25 8.21
C LYS A 50 -2.56 2.55 8.74
N LYS A 51 -2.62 1.23 8.92
CA LYS A 51 -1.45 0.45 9.33
C LYS A 51 -0.38 0.47 8.26
N THR A 52 -0.74 0.28 6.99
CA THR A 52 0.19 0.33 5.85
C THR A 52 0.88 1.69 5.75
N LEU A 53 0.12 2.79 5.88
CA LEU A 53 0.71 4.13 5.90
C LEU A 53 1.68 4.33 7.06
N ALA A 54 1.38 3.79 8.25
CA ALA A 54 2.29 3.84 9.39
C ALA A 54 3.57 3.01 9.18
N GLU A 55 3.48 1.88 8.47
CA GLU A 55 4.67 1.10 8.10
C GLU A 55 5.50 1.82 7.02
N ILE A 56 4.84 2.45 6.03
CA ILE A 56 5.51 3.31 5.04
C ILE A 56 6.25 4.46 5.74
N ASP A 57 5.68 5.05 6.80
CA ASP A 57 6.37 6.08 7.59
C ASP A 57 7.67 5.57 8.19
N LYS A 58 7.70 4.34 8.71
CA LYS A 58 8.93 3.73 9.23
C LYS A 58 9.98 3.55 8.12
N ILE A 59 9.55 3.13 6.94
CA ILE A 59 10.43 2.97 5.78
C ILE A 59 11.02 4.33 5.37
N VAL A 60 10.21 5.36 5.31
CA VAL A 60 10.65 6.72 4.99
C VAL A 60 11.65 7.24 6.04
N ILE A 61 11.40 7.01 7.34
CA ILE A 61 12.33 7.40 8.41
C ILE A 61 13.66 6.65 8.27
N ALA A 62 13.63 5.35 8.03
CA ALA A 62 14.84 4.56 7.80
C ALA A 62 15.61 5.06 6.58
N SER A 63 14.92 5.37 5.49
CA SER A 63 15.51 5.96 4.29
C SER A 63 16.14 7.33 4.55
N SER A 64 15.51 8.15 5.38
CA SER A 64 16.07 9.44 5.81
C SER A 64 17.34 9.28 6.62
N ASN A 65 17.37 8.31 7.54
CA ASN A 65 18.56 8.00 8.33
C ASN A 65 19.71 7.50 7.45
N PHE A 66 19.41 6.61 6.51
CA PHE A 66 20.37 6.15 5.51
C PHE A 66 20.93 7.31 4.69
N PHE A 67 20.05 8.18 4.16
CA PHE A 67 20.44 9.36 3.39
C PHE A 67 21.41 10.26 4.18
N ASN A 68 21.09 10.58 5.43
CA ASN A 68 21.92 11.41 6.29
C ASN A 68 23.30 10.75 6.61
N SER A 69 23.29 9.42 6.79
CA SER A 69 24.52 8.65 6.96
C SER A 69 25.41 8.77 5.71
N LYS A 70 24.81 8.72 4.51
CA LYS A 70 25.53 8.86 3.24
C LYS A 70 26.04 10.27 2.99
N VAL A 71 25.31 11.31 3.42
CA VAL A 71 25.83 12.69 3.40
C VAL A 71 27.15 12.77 4.17
N THR A 72 27.22 12.11 5.32
CA THR A 72 28.42 12.15 6.17
C THR A 72 29.59 11.34 5.56
N THR A 73 29.31 10.21 4.95
CA THR A 73 30.35 9.28 4.47
C THR A 73 30.77 9.51 3.02
N GLU A 74 29.84 9.94 2.16
CA GLU A 74 30.03 10.09 0.71
C GLU A 74 30.03 11.56 0.25
N GLY A 75 29.76 12.50 1.19
CA GLY A 75 29.69 13.95 0.91
C GLY A 75 28.39 14.41 0.25
N ARG A 76 27.58 13.50 -0.30
CA ARG A 76 26.22 13.72 -0.79
C ARG A 76 25.31 12.56 -0.39
N GLY A 77 24.08 12.91 0.00
CA GLY A 77 23.09 11.92 0.36
C GLY A 77 22.55 11.18 -0.85
N ARG A 78 22.35 9.89 -0.72
CA ARG A 78 21.65 9.02 -1.64
C ARG A 78 20.69 8.11 -0.89
N PHE A 79 19.68 7.62 -1.58
CA PHE A 79 18.77 6.61 -1.04
C PHE A 79 19.27 5.18 -1.32
N PRO A 80 18.75 4.18 -0.60
CA PRO A 80 19.06 2.79 -0.88
C PRO A 80 18.84 2.44 -2.35
N GLY A 81 19.74 1.67 -2.94
CA GLY A 81 19.70 1.28 -4.34
C GLY A 81 20.28 2.28 -5.33
N GLN A 82 20.50 3.54 -4.94
CA GLN A 82 21.20 4.48 -5.81
C GLN A 82 22.71 4.22 -5.81
N GLU A 83 23.33 4.15 -6.97
CA GLU A 83 24.82 4.19 -7.06
C GLU A 83 25.35 5.57 -6.66
N LYS A 84 24.67 6.62 -7.14
CA LYS A 84 24.97 8.02 -6.86
C LYS A 84 23.68 8.81 -6.70
N TYR A 85 23.73 9.95 -6.01
CA TYR A 85 22.58 10.82 -5.76
C TYR A 85 21.81 11.25 -7.02
N ASN A 86 22.47 11.25 -8.19
CA ASN A 86 21.91 11.67 -9.48
C ASN A 86 21.54 10.50 -10.40
N VAL A 87 21.48 9.28 -9.88
CA VAL A 87 21.03 8.09 -10.60
C VAL A 87 19.65 7.70 -10.10
N ALA A 88 18.73 7.43 -11.01
CA ALA A 88 17.40 6.95 -10.67
C ALA A 88 17.45 5.51 -10.15
N VAL A 89 16.49 5.13 -9.30
CA VAL A 89 16.17 3.75 -8.98
C VAL A 89 14.75 3.49 -9.47
N GLY A 90 14.60 2.49 -10.32
CA GLY A 90 13.35 2.26 -11.03
C GLY A 90 13.33 2.88 -12.43
N GLY A 91 12.18 2.83 -13.07
CA GLY A 91 12.01 3.22 -14.47
C GLY A 91 11.67 4.69 -14.71
N TYR A 92 11.66 5.54 -13.68
CA TYR A 92 11.23 6.93 -13.78
C TYR A 92 12.38 7.90 -13.51
N GLU A 93 12.51 8.93 -14.36
CA GLU A 93 13.42 10.05 -14.14
C GLU A 93 12.69 11.35 -13.77
N SER A 94 11.39 11.43 -14.04
CA SER A 94 10.57 12.63 -13.87
C SER A 94 9.41 12.36 -12.92
N GLU A 95 9.19 13.28 -11.99
CA GLU A 95 8.03 13.27 -11.10
C GLU A 95 6.72 13.39 -11.87
N ILE A 96 6.70 14.17 -12.95
CA ILE A 96 5.51 14.38 -13.77
C ILE A 96 5.06 13.07 -14.41
N THR A 97 6.00 12.33 -15.00
CA THR A 97 5.68 11.01 -15.59
C THR A 97 5.16 10.03 -14.53
N LEU A 98 5.79 10.03 -13.36
CA LEU A 98 5.36 9.18 -12.25
C LEU A 98 3.95 9.53 -11.78
N LEU A 99 3.67 10.82 -11.53
CA LEU A 99 2.39 11.27 -11.02
C LEU A 99 1.24 11.00 -11.99
N ASN A 100 1.48 11.13 -13.28
CA ASN A 100 0.51 10.75 -14.31
C ASN A 100 0.15 9.26 -14.25
N ILE A 101 1.11 8.41 -13.97
CA ILE A 101 0.90 6.95 -13.92
C ILE A 101 0.20 6.53 -12.63
N ILE A 102 0.61 7.05 -11.48
CA ILE A 102 -0.05 6.76 -10.21
C ILE A 102 -1.38 7.51 -10.03
N GLY A 103 -1.73 8.40 -10.97
CA GLY A 103 -3.00 9.14 -10.95
C GLY A 103 -3.11 10.12 -9.80
N ALA A 104 -1.99 10.57 -9.25
CA ALA A 104 -1.96 11.58 -8.19
C ALA A 104 -2.06 13.02 -8.73
N ASP A 105 -2.09 13.17 -10.06
CA ASP A 105 -2.27 14.48 -10.68
C ASP A 105 -3.74 14.90 -10.63
N ALA A 106 -3.97 16.22 -10.49
CA ALA A 106 -5.26 16.80 -10.13
C ALA A 106 -6.39 16.59 -11.16
N ASP A 107 -6.08 16.06 -12.32
CA ASP A 107 -7.07 15.76 -13.35
C ASP A 107 -7.65 14.35 -13.12
N GLN A 108 -8.68 14.27 -12.30
CA GLN A 108 -9.40 13.03 -11.94
C GLN A 108 -9.96 12.23 -13.12
N ASN A 109 -9.67 12.61 -14.35
CA ASN A 109 -10.10 11.94 -15.56
C ASN A 109 -9.10 10.88 -16.06
N SER A 110 -7.87 10.91 -15.60
CA SER A 110 -6.93 9.80 -15.76
C SER A 110 -7.11 8.86 -14.56
N GLN A 111 -7.94 7.87 -14.71
CA GLN A 111 -7.96 6.77 -13.75
C GLN A 111 -6.53 6.24 -13.67
N SER A 112 -5.97 6.26 -12.48
CA SER A 112 -4.69 5.66 -12.18
C SER A 112 -4.57 4.31 -12.89
N THR A 113 -3.65 4.23 -13.80
CA THR A 113 -3.37 2.99 -14.53
C THR A 113 -2.64 1.99 -13.65
N PHE A 114 -2.06 2.45 -12.53
CA PHE A 114 -1.34 1.62 -11.59
C PHE A 114 -2.12 1.44 -10.27
N ASN A 115 -3.22 0.73 -10.34
CA ASN A 115 -4.08 0.42 -9.19
C ASN A 115 -4.13 -1.07 -8.83
N SER A 116 -3.36 -1.90 -9.52
CA SER A 116 -3.15 -3.31 -9.21
C SER A 116 -1.74 -3.75 -9.59
N PHE A 117 -1.27 -4.81 -8.97
CA PHE A 117 0.07 -5.34 -9.16
C PHE A 117 0.32 -5.96 -10.54
N ASP A 118 -0.74 -6.37 -11.23
CA ASP A 118 -0.68 -6.98 -12.57
C ASP A 118 -0.41 -5.97 -13.68
N HIS A 119 -0.30 -4.68 -13.35
CA HIS A 119 -0.03 -3.65 -14.33
C HIS A 119 1.46 -3.65 -14.74
N GLY A 120 1.74 -3.50 -16.05
CA GLY A 120 3.12 -3.51 -16.58
C GLY A 120 4.08 -2.48 -15.97
N GLU A 121 3.56 -1.47 -15.27
CA GLU A 121 4.33 -0.47 -14.55
C GLU A 121 5.09 -1.04 -13.34
N GLY A 122 4.72 -2.21 -12.85
CA GLY A 122 5.44 -2.87 -11.76
C GLY A 122 6.92 -3.11 -12.05
N ALA A 123 7.30 -3.33 -13.30
CA ALA A 123 8.69 -3.46 -13.74
C ALA A 123 9.51 -2.18 -13.50
N ASN A 124 8.87 -1.03 -13.42
CA ASN A 124 9.50 0.26 -13.14
C ASN A 124 9.72 0.52 -11.64
N TRP A 125 9.17 -0.30 -10.76
CA TRP A 125 9.32 -0.21 -9.32
C TRP A 125 10.34 -1.21 -8.79
N ARG A 126 10.76 -1.02 -7.55
CA ARG A 126 11.71 -1.91 -6.85
C ARG A 126 11.14 -2.38 -5.54
N SER A 127 11.34 -3.65 -5.21
CA SER A 127 10.93 -4.19 -3.93
C SER A 127 11.86 -3.70 -2.82
N ILE A 128 11.30 -3.20 -1.72
CA ILE A 128 12.08 -2.73 -0.57
C ILE A 128 12.76 -3.91 0.14
N PHE A 129 12.04 -5.00 0.34
CA PHE A 129 12.53 -6.17 1.09
C PHE A 129 12.95 -7.33 0.18
N GLY A 130 12.99 -7.11 -1.14
CA GLY A 130 13.36 -8.13 -2.13
C GLY A 130 12.25 -9.13 -2.44
N VAL A 131 12.41 -9.85 -3.54
CA VAL A 131 11.51 -10.93 -3.93
C VAL A 131 11.79 -12.13 -3.01
N GLY A 132 10.76 -12.67 -2.38
CA GLY A 132 10.88 -13.82 -1.47
C GLY A 132 11.41 -13.49 -0.08
N ALA A 133 11.57 -12.20 0.30
CA ALA A 133 11.84 -11.83 1.68
C ALA A 133 10.72 -12.32 2.59
N GLU A 134 11.08 -12.91 3.74
CA GLU A 134 10.11 -13.34 4.72
C GLU A 134 9.23 -12.16 5.14
N GLY A 135 7.93 -12.27 4.92
CA GLY A 135 6.96 -11.21 5.18
C GLY A 135 6.54 -10.37 4.00
N ALA A 136 7.20 -10.47 2.85
CA ALA A 136 6.61 -10.01 1.61
C ALA A 136 5.60 -11.07 1.15
N ALA A 137 4.32 -10.82 1.33
CA ALA A 137 3.31 -11.63 0.69
C ALA A 137 3.32 -11.26 -0.79
N LEU A 138 3.79 -12.17 -1.62
CA LEU A 138 3.81 -12.01 -3.05
C LEU A 138 2.59 -12.75 -3.61
N ALA A 139 1.80 -12.11 -4.47
CA ALA A 139 0.72 -12.78 -5.17
C ALA A 139 1.33 -13.88 -6.06
N GLU A 140 0.95 -15.12 -5.82
CA GLU A 140 1.47 -16.27 -6.56
C GLU A 140 1.05 -16.16 -8.03
N GLY A 141 2.02 -16.15 -8.94
CA GLY A 141 1.77 -16.11 -10.39
C GLY A 141 1.67 -14.73 -11.03
N SER A 142 1.86 -13.64 -10.30
CA SER A 142 1.91 -12.30 -10.89
C SER A 142 3.23 -12.08 -11.64
N ALA A 143 3.13 -11.75 -12.92
CA ALA A 143 4.29 -11.43 -13.76
C ALA A 143 5.06 -10.19 -13.25
N VAL A 144 4.37 -9.26 -12.65
CA VAL A 144 4.93 -8.02 -12.10
C VAL A 144 5.88 -8.29 -10.93
N ILE A 145 5.62 -9.32 -10.12
CA ILE A 145 6.50 -9.73 -9.03
C ILE A 145 7.84 -10.22 -9.55
N ASN A 146 7.80 -11.02 -10.61
CA ASN A 146 9.01 -11.56 -11.20
C ASN A 146 9.85 -10.49 -11.90
N ASP A 147 9.20 -9.43 -12.38
CA ASP A 147 9.84 -8.34 -13.11
C ASP A 147 10.24 -7.17 -12.19
N THR A 148 9.73 -7.11 -10.96
CA THR A 148 10.13 -6.07 -10.00
C THR A 148 11.58 -6.29 -9.58
N GLY A 149 12.43 -5.30 -9.85
CA GLY A 149 13.83 -5.33 -9.48
C GLY A 149 14.03 -5.34 -7.96
N THR A 150 15.18 -5.76 -7.53
CA THR A 150 15.56 -5.88 -6.11
C THR A 150 16.71 -4.95 -5.73
N GLU A 151 17.03 -3.96 -6.56
CA GLU A 151 18.06 -2.98 -6.26
C GLU A 151 17.74 -2.29 -4.92
N GLY A 152 18.74 -2.17 -4.09
CA GLY A 152 18.63 -1.52 -2.78
C GLY A 152 18.01 -2.36 -1.66
N HIS A 153 17.42 -3.53 -1.94
CA HIS A 153 16.80 -4.34 -0.90
C HIS A 153 17.78 -4.70 0.24
N THR A 154 19.05 -4.98 -0.07
CA THR A 154 20.05 -5.30 0.94
C THR A 154 20.33 -4.12 1.86
N GLU A 155 20.37 -2.89 1.32
CA GLU A 155 20.56 -1.68 2.10
C GLU A 155 19.34 -1.41 2.99
N PHE A 156 18.12 -1.59 2.47
CA PHE A 156 16.90 -1.51 3.27
C PHE A 156 16.85 -2.57 4.37
N MET A 157 17.14 -3.83 4.04
CA MET A 157 17.16 -4.91 5.04
C MET A 157 18.14 -4.63 6.17
N ALA A 158 19.28 -4.01 5.88
CA ALA A 158 20.26 -3.61 6.91
C ALA A 158 19.68 -2.57 7.87
N GLU A 159 18.92 -1.57 7.35
CA GLU A 159 18.25 -0.55 8.18
C GLU A 159 17.18 -1.15 9.11
N PHE A 160 16.61 -2.30 8.73
CA PHE A 160 15.61 -3.02 9.52
C PHE A 160 16.18 -4.24 10.27
N ALA A 161 17.48 -4.29 10.48
CA ALA A 161 18.17 -5.39 11.16
C ALA A 161 17.82 -6.78 10.54
N ASN A 162 17.69 -6.82 9.23
CA ASN A 162 17.28 -7.97 8.42
C ASN A 162 15.87 -8.53 8.71
N ASN A 163 14.97 -7.68 9.24
CA ASN A 163 13.58 -8.04 9.45
C ASN A 163 12.70 -7.28 8.45
N ALA A 164 12.08 -7.99 7.52
CA ALA A 164 11.13 -7.41 6.59
C ALA A 164 9.82 -7.01 7.29
N ILE A 165 9.28 -5.85 6.93
CA ILE A 165 7.96 -5.42 7.39
C ILE A 165 6.90 -6.04 6.49
N LYS A 166 5.88 -6.68 7.11
CA LYS A 166 4.75 -7.28 6.40
C LYS A 166 3.66 -6.25 6.14
N SER A 167 3.17 -6.21 4.89
CA SER A 167 1.94 -5.49 4.61
C SER A 167 0.74 -6.12 5.34
N PRO A 168 -0.22 -5.32 5.81
CA PRO A 168 -1.49 -5.82 6.34
C PRO A 168 -2.41 -6.42 5.27
N PHE A 169 -2.16 -6.13 4.00
CA PHE A 169 -2.86 -6.73 2.86
C PHE A 169 -2.22 -8.08 2.54
N GLN A 170 -3.05 -9.05 2.14
CA GLN A 170 -2.61 -10.42 1.95
C GLN A 170 -1.53 -10.54 0.87
N ASP A 171 -1.74 -9.81 -0.24
CA ASP A 171 -0.86 -9.80 -1.42
C ASP A 171 -0.01 -8.52 -1.48
N GLY A 172 -0.06 -7.70 -0.41
CA GLY A 172 0.63 -6.44 -0.32
C GLY A 172 2.11 -6.61 0.05
N HIS A 173 2.97 -5.82 -0.58
CA HIS A 173 4.35 -5.61 -0.15
C HIS A 173 4.80 -4.20 -0.50
N TYR A 174 5.91 -3.75 0.09
CA TYR A 174 6.39 -2.38 -0.09
C TYR A 174 7.31 -2.28 -1.29
N ILE A 175 7.00 -1.32 -2.15
CA ILE A 175 7.76 -0.99 -3.35
C ILE A 175 8.21 0.47 -3.29
N TYR A 176 9.27 0.78 -4.00
CA TYR A 176 9.80 2.14 -4.05
C TYR A 176 10.41 2.47 -5.40
N ILE A 177 10.58 3.75 -5.61
CA ILE A 177 11.42 4.33 -6.66
C ILE A 177 12.18 5.52 -6.08
N VAL A 178 13.27 5.88 -6.74
CA VAL A 178 13.99 7.13 -6.45
C VAL A 178 14.18 7.92 -7.73
N LEU A 179 13.65 9.14 -7.75
CA LEU A 179 13.95 10.10 -8.81
C LEU A 179 15.33 10.71 -8.57
N PRO A 180 16.13 10.90 -9.62
CA PRO A 180 17.50 11.38 -9.47
C PRO A 180 17.55 12.82 -8.96
N GLY A 181 18.52 13.10 -8.10
CA GLY A 181 18.87 14.46 -7.73
C GLY A 181 19.73 15.13 -8.80
N GLY A 182 20.03 16.41 -8.62
CA GLY A 182 20.87 17.16 -9.54
C GLY A 182 20.20 17.61 -10.83
N ILE A 183 18.94 17.33 -10.99
CA ILE A 183 18.12 17.73 -12.14
C ILE A 183 16.73 18.19 -11.68
N GLN A 184 16.12 19.04 -12.49
CA GLN A 184 14.70 19.39 -12.36
C GLN A 184 14.07 19.47 -13.75
N TYR A 185 12.76 19.33 -13.79
CA TYR A 185 11.97 19.50 -15.00
C TYR A 185 11.19 20.80 -14.89
N VAL A 186 11.38 21.70 -15.83
CA VAL A 186 10.71 23.00 -15.89
C VAL A 186 9.91 23.10 -17.17
N ASP A 187 8.77 23.77 -17.09
CA ASP A 187 7.97 24.17 -18.25
C ASP A 187 8.16 25.68 -18.44
N PRO A 188 9.09 26.09 -19.34
CA PRO A 188 9.47 27.50 -19.47
C PRO A 188 8.36 28.36 -20.09
N ASP A 189 7.53 27.77 -20.93
CA ASP A 189 6.53 28.48 -21.73
C ASP A 189 5.09 28.24 -21.24
N GLY A 190 4.89 27.33 -20.27
CA GLY A 190 3.58 26.99 -19.71
C GLY A 190 2.70 26.21 -20.69
N ASP A 191 3.29 25.55 -21.67
CA ASP A 191 2.58 24.81 -22.72
C ASP A 191 2.42 23.30 -22.39
N GLY A 192 2.90 22.86 -21.22
CA GLY A 192 2.91 21.46 -20.81
C GLY A 192 4.14 20.68 -21.30
N THR A 193 5.09 21.34 -21.98
CA THR A 193 6.34 20.73 -22.43
C THR A 193 7.44 20.93 -21.39
N TYR A 194 7.91 19.87 -20.79
CA TYR A 194 8.91 19.93 -19.73
C TYR A 194 10.31 19.68 -20.25
N VAL A 195 11.24 20.56 -19.89
CA VAL A 195 12.66 20.49 -20.25
C VAL A 195 13.47 20.11 -19.02
N LYS A 196 14.37 19.13 -19.20
CA LYS A 196 15.33 18.69 -18.16
C LYS A 196 16.45 19.71 -18.05
N VAL A 197 16.60 20.32 -16.87
CA VAL A 197 17.67 21.28 -16.58
C VAL A 197 18.51 20.84 -15.38
N PRO A 198 19.82 21.14 -15.35
CA PRO A 198 20.66 20.89 -14.18
C PRO A 198 20.20 21.69 -12.97
N CYS A 199 20.22 21.06 -11.80
CA CYS A 199 19.89 21.68 -10.51
C CYS A 199 20.85 21.16 -9.46
N LEU A 200 21.87 21.95 -9.09
CA LEU A 200 22.94 21.50 -8.17
C LEU A 200 22.42 21.18 -6.76
N ASP A 201 21.39 21.89 -6.32
CA ASP A 201 20.84 21.77 -4.97
C ASP A 201 19.60 20.86 -4.89
N CYS A 202 19.17 20.26 -6.00
CA CYS A 202 18.04 19.37 -6.00
C CYS A 202 18.42 18.00 -5.46
N SER A 203 17.86 17.67 -4.30
CA SER A 203 17.98 16.34 -3.70
C SER A 203 17.19 15.30 -4.50
N PRO A 204 17.59 14.01 -4.46
CA PRO A 204 16.77 12.94 -5.00
C PRO A 204 15.45 12.84 -4.25
N ILE A 205 14.43 12.29 -4.90
CA ILE A 205 13.08 12.16 -4.35
C ILE A 205 12.74 10.67 -4.24
N LEU A 206 12.41 10.24 -3.03
CA LEU A 206 11.95 8.88 -2.75
C LEU A 206 10.43 8.82 -2.78
N TYR A 207 9.90 7.83 -3.48
CA TYR A 207 8.51 7.40 -3.42
C TYR A 207 8.44 5.98 -2.88
N VAL A 208 7.62 5.79 -1.86
CA VAL A 208 7.33 4.48 -1.25
C VAL A 208 5.84 4.23 -1.35
N ALA A 209 5.47 3.06 -1.80
CA ALA A 209 4.07 2.65 -1.96
C ALA A 209 3.84 1.21 -1.49
N ASP A 210 2.59 0.86 -1.27
CA ASP A 210 2.15 -0.53 -1.17
C ASP A 210 1.68 -1.00 -2.55
N ASN A 211 2.12 -2.18 -2.98
CA ASN A 211 1.81 -2.71 -4.31
C ASN A 211 0.34 -3.08 -4.50
N GLU A 212 -0.41 -3.31 -3.44
CA GLU A 212 -1.84 -3.61 -3.51
C GLU A 212 -2.62 -2.42 -4.10
N ASN A 213 -2.27 -1.20 -3.69
CA ASN A 213 -2.91 0.01 -4.21
C ASN A 213 -1.94 1.20 -4.23
N PRO A 214 -0.95 1.20 -5.13
CA PRO A 214 0.11 2.21 -5.14
C PRO A 214 -0.39 3.62 -5.44
N SER A 215 -1.55 3.77 -6.09
CA SER A 215 -2.15 5.07 -6.38
C SER A 215 -2.78 5.76 -5.16
N LYS A 216 -3.17 4.99 -4.13
CA LYS A 216 -3.77 5.53 -2.90
C LYS A 216 -2.85 5.46 -1.70
N ILE A 217 -1.99 4.43 -1.65
CA ILE A 217 -1.16 4.11 -0.49
C ILE A 217 0.30 4.35 -0.87
N PHE A 218 0.68 5.61 -0.93
CA PHE A 218 2.07 6.00 -1.18
C PHE A 218 2.48 7.22 -0.36
N LYS A 219 3.79 7.42 -0.22
CA LYS A 219 4.38 8.64 0.34
C LYS A 219 5.58 9.09 -0.47
N LYS A 220 5.69 10.40 -0.62
CA LYS A 220 6.85 11.10 -1.15
C LYS A 220 7.72 11.61 -0.01
N TYR A 221 9.03 11.46 -0.16
CA TYR A 221 10.02 12.07 0.72
C TYR A 221 11.15 12.70 -0.09
N GLN A 222 11.47 13.94 0.25
CA GLN A 222 12.58 14.70 -0.29
C GLN A 222 13.32 15.36 0.89
N PRO A 223 14.63 15.08 1.08
CA PRO A 223 15.42 15.67 2.15
C PRO A 223 15.75 17.14 1.95
#